data_1ef4fbbae464b0dadd419102ab19ed29
#
_entry.id   1ef4fbbae464b0dadd419102ab19ed29
#
_cell.length_a   1.000
_cell.length_b   1.000
_cell.length_c   1.000
_cell.angle_alpha   90.00
_cell.angle_beta   90.00
_cell.angle_gamma   90.00
#
_symmetry.space_group_name_H-M   'P 1'
#
loop_
_entity.id
_entity.type
_entity.pdbx_description
1 polymer ?
#
loop_
_entity_poly.entity_id
_entity_poly.type
_entity_poly.pdbx_seq_one_letter_code
_entity_poly.pdbx_strand_id
1 'polypeptide(L)'
;MTNYEKIIDPNNFDNIVITNSKSMSFELEQIALIPLHEVGYAILKPLDPTLLNMENDEPLIFKLNDEEETIELCLDINVITTIIDKYQKNY
;
A
#
# COMPACT_ATOMS: atom_id res chain seq x y z
N MET A 1 14.54 -6.16 6.55
CA MET A 1 14.06 -5.19 5.55
C MET A 1 12.90 -4.39 6.11
N THR A 2 12.87 -3.11 5.82
CA THR A 2 11.72 -2.27 6.14
C THR A 2 10.58 -2.55 5.15
N ASN A 3 9.37 -2.08 5.46
CA ASN A 3 8.25 -2.21 4.54
C ASN A 3 8.52 -1.49 3.21
N TYR A 4 9.17 -0.33 3.27
CA TYR A 4 9.58 0.40 2.08
C TYR A 4 10.51 -0.45 1.21
N GLU A 5 11.53 -1.05 1.80
CA GLU A 5 12.47 -1.90 1.07
C GLU A 5 11.80 -3.11 0.44
N LYS A 6 10.85 -3.74 1.14
CA LYS A 6 10.10 -4.87 0.60
C LYS A 6 9.29 -4.48 -0.63
N ILE A 7 8.67 -3.31 -0.59
CA ILE A 7 7.81 -2.84 -1.68
C ILE A 7 8.61 -2.50 -2.93
N ILE A 8 9.76 -1.84 -2.79
CA ILE A 8 10.56 -1.42 -3.94
C ILE A 8 11.36 -2.55 -4.57
N ASP A 9 11.54 -3.66 -3.88
CA ASP A 9 12.27 -4.81 -4.40
C ASP A 9 11.39 -5.59 -5.38
N PRO A 10 11.73 -5.62 -6.69
CA PRO A 10 10.88 -6.30 -7.68
C PRO A 10 10.85 -7.83 -7.52
N ASN A 11 11.75 -8.39 -6.72
CA ASN A 11 11.80 -9.82 -6.48
C ASN A 11 11.16 -10.24 -5.16
N ASN A 12 10.66 -9.27 -4.37
CA ASN A 12 10.06 -9.54 -3.07
C ASN A 12 8.55 -9.45 -3.16
N PHE A 13 7.87 -10.55 -2.92
CA PHE A 13 6.41 -10.64 -2.93
C PHE A 13 5.84 -10.94 -1.55
N ASP A 14 6.67 -10.83 -0.50
CA ASP A 14 6.23 -11.08 0.87
C ASP A 14 5.15 -10.07 1.29
N ASN A 15 4.28 -10.52 2.19
CA ASN A 15 3.26 -9.64 2.74
C ASN A 15 3.89 -8.53 3.58
N ILE A 16 3.23 -7.38 3.59
CA ILE A 16 3.65 -6.22 4.36
C ILE A 16 2.94 -6.26 5.72
N VAL A 17 3.68 -6.08 6.80
CA VAL A 17 3.11 -6.04 8.15
C VAL A 17 3.21 -4.62 8.68
N ILE A 18 2.06 -4.06 9.05
CA ILE A 18 1.97 -2.70 9.60
C ILE A 18 1.49 -2.80 11.04
N THR A 19 2.19 -2.13 11.95
CA THR A 19 1.81 -2.08 13.35
C THR A 19 1.32 -0.66 13.70
N ASN A 20 0.15 -0.57 14.31
CA ASN A 20 -0.42 0.72 14.69
C ASN A 20 0.05 1.14 16.10
N SER A 21 -0.42 2.31 16.55
CA SER A 21 -0.04 2.87 17.86
C SER A 21 -0.50 2.04 19.07
N LYS A 22 -1.44 1.11 18.85
CA LYS A 22 -1.94 0.19 19.88
C LYS A 22 -1.22 -1.14 19.87
N SER A 23 -0.12 -1.23 19.14
CA SER A 23 0.67 -2.46 18.95
C SER A 23 -0.09 -3.59 18.27
N MET A 24 -1.15 -3.28 17.53
CA MET A 24 -1.86 -4.25 16.70
C MET A 24 -1.18 -4.32 15.34
N SER A 25 -0.94 -5.52 14.85
CA SER A 25 -0.31 -5.75 13.56
C SER A 25 -1.32 -6.21 12.52
N PHE A 26 -1.21 -5.65 11.31
CA PHE A 26 -2.06 -5.98 10.18
C PHE A 26 -1.19 -6.47 9.03
N GLU A 27 -1.59 -7.56 8.42
CA GLU A 27 -0.86 -8.13 7.28
C GLU A 27 -1.57 -7.78 5.99
N LEU A 28 -0.80 -7.32 5.00
CA LEU A 28 -1.30 -6.82 3.73
C LEU A 28 -0.58 -7.50 2.58
N GLU A 29 -1.34 -7.89 1.56
CA GLU A 29 -0.79 -8.49 0.35
C GLU A 29 -0.37 -7.38 -0.62
N GLN A 30 0.80 -7.52 -1.24
CA GLN A 30 1.26 -6.59 -2.27
C GLN A 30 0.54 -6.88 -3.58
N ILE A 31 -0.21 -5.90 -4.09
CA ILE A 31 -0.94 -6.01 -5.36
C ILE A 31 -0.16 -5.38 -6.49
N ALA A 32 0.29 -4.13 -6.33
CA ALA A 32 1.01 -3.41 -7.37
C ALA A 32 1.75 -2.21 -6.81
N LEU A 33 2.71 -1.71 -7.58
CA LEU A 33 3.39 -0.45 -7.30
C LEU A 33 3.20 0.44 -8.53
N ILE A 34 2.52 1.56 -8.37
CA ILE A 34 2.15 2.45 -9.46
C ILE A 34 2.87 3.79 -9.31
N PRO A 35 3.68 4.20 -10.30
CA PRO A 35 4.29 5.52 -10.26
C PRO A 35 3.30 6.60 -10.71
N LEU A 36 3.30 7.74 -10.02
CA LEU A 36 2.50 8.91 -10.37
C LEU A 36 3.26 10.17 -9.98
N HIS A 37 3.59 11.02 -10.96
CA HIS A 37 4.33 12.26 -10.74
C HIS A 37 5.63 12.05 -9.94
N GLU A 38 6.42 11.06 -10.34
CA GLU A 38 7.70 10.71 -9.73
C GLU A 38 7.59 10.16 -8.30
N VAL A 39 6.39 9.86 -7.85
CA VAL A 39 6.15 9.25 -6.54
C VAL A 39 5.58 7.85 -6.75
N GLY A 40 6.08 6.87 -5.99
CA GLY A 40 5.54 5.52 -6.02
C GLY A 40 4.36 5.38 -5.07
N TYR A 41 3.31 4.70 -5.53
CA TYR A 41 2.14 4.37 -4.71
C TYR A 41 1.94 2.87 -4.70
N ALA A 42 1.93 2.27 -3.52
CA ALA A 42 1.72 0.84 -3.37
C ALA A 42 0.24 0.53 -3.15
N ILE A 43 -0.27 -0.42 -3.90
CA ILE A 43 -1.61 -0.95 -3.68
C ILE A 43 -1.45 -2.18 -2.81
N LEU A 44 -1.96 -2.13 -1.59
CA LEU A 44 -1.87 -3.22 -0.61
C LEU A 44 -3.27 -3.64 -0.19
N LYS A 45 -3.51 -4.95 -0.13
CA LYS A 45 -4.83 -5.49 0.23
C LYS A 45 -4.76 -6.17 1.60
N PRO A 46 -5.59 -5.75 2.58
CA PRO A 46 -5.61 -6.42 3.87
C PRO A 46 -6.03 -7.88 3.74
N LEU A 47 -5.33 -8.78 4.43
CA LEU A 47 -5.72 -10.19 4.48
C LEU A 47 -6.95 -10.40 5.36
N ASP A 48 -7.12 -9.55 6.39
CA ASP A 48 -8.29 -9.59 7.25
C ASP A 48 -8.86 -8.17 7.41
N PRO A 49 -9.77 -7.77 6.50
CA PRO A 49 -10.33 -6.41 6.55
C PRO A 49 -11.16 -6.14 7.80
N THR A 50 -11.65 -7.17 8.50
CA THR A 50 -12.45 -6.95 9.72
C THR A 50 -11.63 -6.34 10.84
N LEU A 51 -10.33 -6.60 10.90
CA LEU A 51 -9.44 -6.01 11.90
C LEU A 51 -9.28 -4.50 11.71
N LEU A 52 -9.57 -3.98 10.51
CA LEU A 52 -9.48 -2.57 10.18
C LEU A 52 -10.86 -1.89 10.11
N ASN A 53 -11.90 -2.59 10.57
CA ASN A 53 -13.30 -2.12 10.49
C ASN A 53 -13.73 -1.81 9.05
N MET A 54 -13.18 -2.54 8.08
CA MET A 54 -13.55 -2.41 6.67
C MET A 54 -14.70 -3.36 6.35
N GLU A 55 -15.67 -2.86 5.59
CA GLU A 55 -16.86 -3.65 5.23
C GLU A 55 -16.61 -4.59 4.05
N ASN A 56 -15.55 -4.34 3.28
CA ASN A 56 -15.22 -5.13 2.10
C ASN A 56 -13.71 -5.19 1.88
N ASP A 57 -13.29 -5.94 0.87
CA ASP A 57 -11.88 -6.18 0.55
C ASP A 57 -11.26 -5.05 -0.28
N GLU A 58 -11.57 -3.81 0.02
CA GLU A 58 -11.00 -2.69 -0.73
C GLU A 58 -9.49 -2.57 -0.47
N PRO A 59 -8.70 -2.35 -1.53
CA PRO A 59 -7.27 -2.15 -1.35
C PRO A 59 -6.98 -0.79 -0.72
N LEU A 60 -5.87 -0.72 0.00
CA LEU A 60 -5.35 0.53 0.56
C LEU A 60 -4.21 1.03 -0.32
N ILE A 61 -4.09 2.36 -0.43
CA ILE A 61 -3.04 2.99 -1.22
C ILE A 61 -2.04 3.63 -0.25
N PHE A 62 -0.77 3.29 -0.40
CA PHE A 62 0.30 3.84 0.41
C PHE A 62 1.28 4.60 -0.47
N LYS A 63 1.57 5.84 -0.06
CA LYS A 63 2.56 6.67 -0.73
C LYS A 63 3.95 6.31 -0.23
N LEU A 64 4.89 6.12 -1.13
CA LEU A 64 6.28 5.88 -0.77
C LEU A 64 7.01 7.21 -0.58
N ASN A 65 7.74 7.32 0.52
CA ASN A 65 8.63 8.46 0.78
C ASN A 65 10.06 7.99 0.60
N ASP A 66 10.65 8.35 -0.55
CA ASP A 66 12.00 7.88 -0.90
C ASP A 66 13.09 8.51 -0.03
N GLU A 67 12.87 9.73 0.45
CA GLU A 67 13.87 10.41 1.28
C GLU A 67 14.00 9.75 2.66
N GLU A 68 12.88 9.38 3.26
CA GLU A 68 12.87 8.76 4.58
C GLU A 68 12.80 7.23 4.52
N GLU A 69 12.62 6.68 3.34
CA GLU A 69 12.45 5.24 3.12
C GLU A 69 11.30 4.66 3.96
N THR A 70 10.17 5.37 3.94
CA THR A 70 8.96 5.01 4.68
C THR A 70 7.75 4.93 3.76
N ILE A 71 6.64 4.41 4.29
CA ILE A 71 5.35 4.41 3.58
C ILE A 71 4.32 5.14 4.43
N GLU A 72 3.39 5.82 3.76
CA GLU A 72 2.32 6.57 4.42
C GLU A 72 0.98 6.23 3.77
N LEU A 73 -0.05 6.06 4.59
CA LEU A 73 -1.40 5.82 4.06
C LEU A 73 -1.87 7.06 3.29
N CYS A 74 -2.27 6.86 2.03
CA CYS A 74 -2.80 7.93 1.21
C CYS A 74 -4.30 8.10 1.49
N LEU A 75 -4.68 9.31 1.89
CA LEU A 75 -6.07 9.65 2.20
C LEU A 75 -6.68 10.62 1.19
N ASP A 76 -5.92 11.03 0.17
CA ASP A 76 -6.39 11.93 -0.88
C ASP A 76 -7.22 11.14 -1.89
N ILE A 77 -8.53 11.37 -1.90
CA ILE A 77 -9.45 10.62 -2.78
C ILE A 77 -9.12 10.81 -4.26
N ASN A 78 -8.60 11.96 -4.67
CA ASN A 78 -8.24 12.20 -6.05
C ASN A 78 -7.05 11.35 -6.47
N VAL A 79 -6.06 11.22 -5.60
CA VAL A 79 -4.89 10.37 -5.84
C VAL A 79 -5.33 8.90 -5.85
N ILE A 80 -6.12 8.48 -4.87
CA ILE A 80 -6.61 7.10 -4.79
C ILE A 80 -7.35 6.71 -6.07
N THR A 81 -8.26 7.56 -6.54
CA THR A 81 -9.03 7.31 -7.76
C THR A 81 -8.11 7.19 -8.97
N THR A 82 -7.12 8.09 -9.08
CA THR A 82 -6.16 8.06 -10.18
C THR A 82 -5.33 6.79 -10.19
N ILE A 83 -4.86 6.36 -9.02
CA ILE A 83 -4.03 5.15 -8.89
C ILE A 83 -4.84 3.90 -9.25
N ILE A 84 -6.06 3.79 -8.74
CA ILE A 84 -6.93 2.65 -9.06
C ILE A 84 -7.25 2.61 -10.55
N ASP A 85 -7.53 3.76 -11.16
CA ASP A 85 -7.79 3.85 -12.59
C ASP A 85 -6.59 3.40 -13.42
N LYS A 86 -5.38 3.84 -13.06
CA LYS A 86 -4.15 3.42 -13.73
C LYS A 86 -3.95 1.91 -13.60
N TYR A 87 -4.20 1.35 -12.43
CA TYR A 87 -4.09 -0.08 -12.21
C TYR A 87 -5.04 -0.86 -13.11
N GLN A 88 -6.30 -0.46 -13.16
CA GLN A 88 -7.33 -1.13 -13.97
C GLN A 88 -7.04 -1.07 -15.47
N LYS A 89 -6.40 0.01 -15.95
CA LYS A 89 -6.10 0.17 -17.38
C LYS A 89 -4.84 -0.56 -17.81
N ASN A 90 -3.87 -0.73 -16.94
CA ASN A 90 -2.54 -1.23 -17.32
C ASN A 90 -2.20 -2.60 -16.71
N TYR A 91 -3.03 -3.13 -15.88
CA TYR A 91 -2.84 -4.42 -15.23
C TYR A 91 -4.15 -5.20 -15.23
#